data_9b72bcf87549e4865ed98e83aecf0095
#
_entry.id   9b72bcf87549e4865ed98e83aecf0095
#
_cell.length_a   1.000
_cell.length_b   1.000
_cell.length_c   1.000
_cell.angle_alpha   90.00
_cell.angle_beta   90.00
_cell.angle_gamma   90.00
#
_symmetry.space_group_name_H-M   'P 1'
#
loop_
_entity.id
_entity.type
_entity.pdbx_description
1 polymer ?
#
loop_
_entity_poly.entity_id
_entity_poly.type
_entity_poly.pdbx_seq_one_letter_code
_entity_poly.pdbx_strand_id
1 'polypeptide(L)'
;MTIRQFPILTISLVTILVGLHWLVADKTLLYFSAGDIARGEAWRFVTGHFMHADLQHLLWNCLGLAVLGSLIEYRSRTVLWAALSAGIVSVSALLLTPFSQLEYYCGLSGVLNTLLLVALWLEWRFTRSWLIIVVTCGVIVKTVIEVSQGVSILTHISWPPYAWSHVAGLVGGLIIVWVQSREYQIQAR
;
A
#
# COMPACT_ATOMS: atom_id res chain seq x y z
N MET A 1 0.53 24.54 -16.23
CA MET A 1 -0.69 23.73 -16.48
C MET A 1 -0.26 22.27 -16.50
N THR A 2 -0.48 21.51 -15.43
CA THR A 2 -0.07 20.10 -15.36
C THR A 2 -1.00 19.31 -16.25
N ILE A 3 -0.46 18.62 -17.26
CA ILE A 3 -1.23 17.72 -18.11
C ILE A 3 -1.78 16.61 -17.20
N ARG A 4 -3.10 16.58 -17.10
CA ARG A 4 -3.79 15.54 -16.31
C ARG A 4 -3.57 14.20 -16.99
N GLN A 5 -2.93 13.25 -16.27
CA GLN A 5 -2.62 11.93 -16.84
C GLN A 5 -3.80 10.98 -16.63
N PHE A 6 -4.21 10.28 -17.69
CA PHE A 6 -5.17 9.19 -17.56
C PHE A 6 -4.56 8.05 -16.72
N PRO A 7 -5.28 7.44 -15.75
CA PRO A 7 -4.73 6.50 -14.78
C PRO A 7 -4.51 5.09 -15.35
N ILE A 8 -3.74 4.98 -16.44
CA ILE A 8 -3.47 3.71 -17.14
C ILE A 8 -2.74 2.73 -16.22
N LEU A 9 -1.74 3.20 -15.46
CA LEU A 9 -0.98 2.35 -14.57
C LEU A 9 -1.86 1.76 -13.46
N THR A 10 -2.68 2.60 -12.84
CA THR A 10 -3.64 2.16 -11.81
C THR A 10 -4.61 1.11 -12.36
N ILE A 11 -5.18 1.36 -13.55
CA ILE A 11 -6.08 0.40 -14.21
C ILE A 11 -5.36 -0.91 -14.49
N SER A 12 -4.13 -0.85 -15.02
CA SER A 12 -3.33 -2.05 -15.30
C SER A 12 -3.05 -2.85 -14.04
N LEU A 13 -2.69 -2.18 -12.93
CA LEU A 13 -2.44 -2.84 -11.65
C LEU A 13 -3.70 -3.49 -11.08
N VAL A 14 -4.85 -2.82 -11.12
CA VAL A 14 -6.13 -3.42 -10.71
C VAL A 14 -6.46 -4.65 -11.57
N THR A 15 -6.25 -4.57 -12.88
CA THR A 15 -6.46 -5.70 -13.80
C THR A 15 -5.54 -6.88 -13.44
N ILE A 16 -4.27 -6.60 -13.10
CA ILE A 16 -3.31 -7.62 -12.65
C ILE A 16 -3.79 -8.28 -11.35
N LEU A 17 -4.25 -7.51 -10.36
CA LEU A 17 -4.77 -8.06 -9.09
C LEU A 17 -5.93 -9.03 -9.35
N VAL A 18 -6.89 -8.61 -10.16
CA VAL A 18 -8.05 -9.43 -10.54
C VAL A 18 -7.60 -10.67 -11.31
N GLY A 19 -6.71 -10.49 -12.30
CA GLY A 19 -6.17 -11.60 -13.10
C GLY A 19 -5.44 -12.64 -12.24
N LEU A 20 -4.56 -12.21 -11.35
CA LEU A 20 -3.84 -13.11 -10.44
C LEU A 20 -4.79 -13.90 -9.54
N HIS A 21 -5.84 -13.25 -9.02
CA HIS A 21 -6.80 -13.91 -8.15
C HIS A 21 -7.54 -15.07 -8.81
N TRP A 22 -7.87 -14.93 -10.11
CA TRP A 22 -8.64 -15.93 -10.85
C TRP A 22 -7.78 -16.93 -11.62
N LEU A 23 -6.59 -16.53 -12.08
CA LEU A 23 -5.75 -17.36 -12.94
C LEU A 23 -4.75 -18.21 -12.15
N VAL A 24 -4.40 -17.81 -10.92
CA VAL A 24 -3.45 -18.57 -10.08
C VAL A 24 -4.24 -19.58 -9.23
N ALA A 25 -4.11 -20.86 -9.58
CA ALA A 25 -4.81 -21.94 -8.89
C ALA A 25 -4.28 -22.16 -7.46
N ASP A 26 -2.97 -22.22 -7.28
CA ASP A 26 -2.33 -22.28 -5.96
C ASP A 26 -1.69 -20.94 -5.62
N LYS A 27 -2.42 -20.14 -4.87
CA LYS A 27 -2.01 -18.79 -4.45
C LYS A 27 -0.83 -18.81 -3.49
N THR A 28 -0.62 -19.92 -2.76
CA THR A 28 0.46 -20.02 -1.77
C THR A 28 1.85 -19.95 -2.40
N LEU A 29 1.97 -20.31 -3.68
CA LEU A 29 3.20 -20.17 -4.47
C LEU A 29 3.68 -18.72 -4.63
N LEU A 30 2.77 -17.76 -4.49
CA LEU A 30 3.05 -16.33 -4.66
C LEU A 30 2.90 -15.53 -3.36
N TYR A 31 2.42 -16.12 -2.27
CA TYR A 31 2.39 -15.44 -0.97
C TYR A 31 3.80 -15.11 -0.49
N PHE A 32 3.94 -13.98 0.20
CA PHE A 32 5.18 -13.68 0.91
C PHE A 32 5.46 -14.80 1.91
N SER A 33 6.70 -15.28 1.93
CA SER A 33 7.20 -16.25 2.91
C SER A 33 8.69 -15.96 3.13
N ALA A 34 9.07 -15.58 4.34
CA ALA A 34 10.47 -15.29 4.67
C ALA A 34 11.36 -16.53 4.47
N GLY A 35 10.84 -17.72 4.80
CA GLY A 35 11.56 -18.99 4.64
C GLY A 35 11.82 -19.33 3.17
N ASP A 36 10.81 -19.13 2.28
CA ASP A 36 10.96 -19.42 0.85
C ASP A 36 11.85 -18.39 0.17
N ILE A 37 11.75 -17.11 0.56
CA ILE A 37 12.66 -16.06 0.08
C ILE A 37 14.11 -16.41 0.42
N ALA A 38 14.39 -16.88 1.63
CA ALA A 38 15.72 -17.31 2.04
C ALA A 38 16.24 -18.53 1.24
N ARG A 39 15.33 -19.35 0.69
CA ARG A 39 15.65 -20.47 -0.22
C ARG A 39 15.79 -20.06 -1.69
N GLY A 40 15.66 -18.77 -2.02
CA GLY A 40 15.88 -18.23 -3.36
C GLY A 40 14.61 -17.79 -4.10
N GLU A 41 13.40 -17.92 -3.50
CA GLU A 41 12.14 -17.51 -4.12
C GLU A 41 11.89 -16.00 -3.97
N ALA A 42 12.85 -15.19 -4.46
CA ALA A 42 12.87 -13.73 -4.25
C ALA A 42 11.64 -13.00 -4.82
N TRP A 43 10.93 -13.57 -5.80
CA TRP A 43 9.70 -12.97 -6.34
C TRP A 43 8.62 -12.77 -5.29
N ARG A 44 8.57 -13.59 -4.25
CA ARG A 44 7.60 -13.52 -3.14
C ARG A 44 7.66 -12.20 -2.37
N PHE A 45 8.83 -11.54 -2.41
CA PHE A 45 8.99 -10.20 -1.84
C PHE A 45 8.04 -9.17 -2.46
N VAL A 46 7.68 -9.36 -3.72
CA VAL A 46 6.76 -8.49 -4.46
C VAL A 46 5.39 -9.14 -4.61
N THR A 47 5.34 -10.40 -5.04
CA THR A 47 4.08 -11.06 -5.42
C THR A 47 3.12 -11.22 -4.26
N GLY A 48 3.61 -11.38 -3.02
CA GLY A 48 2.77 -11.48 -1.84
C GLY A 48 1.82 -10.29 -1.67
N HIS A 49 2.25 -9.09 -2.07
CA HIS A 49 1.42 -7.89 -2.00
C HIS A 49 0.30 -7.87 -3.05
N PHE A 50 0.44 -8.63 -4.13
CA PHE A 50 -0.55 -8.70 -5.21
C PHE A 50 -1.52 -9.88 -5.06
N MET A 51 -1.27 -10.78 -4.10
CA MET A 51 -2.13 -11.93 -3.84
C MET A 51 -3.16 -11.61 -2.74
N HIS A 52 -4.33 -12.27 -2.83
CA HIS A 52 -5.43 -12.06 -1.89
C HIS A 52 -6.06 -13.39 -1.50
N ALA A 53 -6.29 -13.59 -0.20
CA ALA A 53 -6.82 -14.84 0.34
C ALA A 53 -8.25 -15.10 -0.14
N ASP A 54 -9.09 -14.08 -0.16
CA ASP A 54 -10.50 -14.16 -0.54
C ASP A 54 -10.94 -12.98 -1.42
N LEU A 55 -12.14 -13.09 -1.99
CA LEU A 55 -12.71 -12.10 -2.88
C LEU A 55 -12.97 -10.76 -2.18
N GLN A 56 -13.40 -10.78 -0.93
CA GLN A 56 -13.67 -9.55 -0.19
C GLN A 56 -12.37 -8.77 0.06
N HIS A 57 -11.29 -9.47 0.41
CA HIS A 57 -9.96 -8.89 0.54
C HIS A 57 -9.47 -8.27 -0.78
N LEU A 58 -9.64 -8.97 -1.91
CA LEU A 58 -9.34 -8.45 -3.23
C LEU A 58 -10.13 -7.18 -3.54
N LEU A 59 -11.46 -7.20 -3.36
CA LEU A 59 -12.33 -6.08 -3.72
C LEU A 59 -11.99 -4.80 -2.97
N TRP A 60 -11.75 -4.88 -1.64
CA TRP A 60 -11.33 -3.73 -0.86
C TRP A 60 -9.98 -3.17 -1.31
N ASN A 61 -9.03 -4.05 -1.62
CA ASN A 61 -7.71 -3.61 -2.11
C ASN A 61 -7.78 -3.03 -3.53
N CYS A 62 -8.59 -3.60 -4.41
CA CYS A 62 -8.85 -3.03 -5.74
C CYS A 62 -9.50 -1.64 -5.65
N LEU A 63 -10.50 -1.47 -4.77
CA LEU A 63 -11.14 -0.17 -4.55
C LEU A 63 -10.14 0.86 -4.01
N GLY A 64 -9.36 0.49 -3.00
CA GLY A 64 -8.32 1.35 -2.44
C GLY A 64 -7.27 1.75 -3.49
N LEU A 65 -6.78 0.79 -4.28
CA LEU A 65 -5.82 1.05 -5.35
C LEU A 65 -6.42 1.93 -6.46
N ALA A 66 -7.65 1.64 -6.88
CA ALA A 66 -8.34 2.42 -7.91
C ALA A 66 -8.48 3.89 -7.50
N VAL A 67 -8.87 4.16 -6.27
CA VAL A 67 -9.03 5.53 -5.76
C VAL A 67 -7.68 6.20 -5.53
N LEU A 68 -6.83 5.63 -4.67
CA LEU A 68 -5.59 6.25 -4.26
C LEU A 68 -4.56 6.30 -5.39
N GLY A 69 -4.45 5.21 -6.16
CA GLY A 69 -3.57 5.14 -7.32
C GLY A 69 -3.94 6.18 -8.36
N SER A 70 -5.23 6.30 -8.69
CA SER A 70 -5.70 7.31 -9.66
C SER A 70 -5.44 8.74 -9.18
N LEU A 71 -5.68 9.05 -7.91
CA LEU A 71 -5.41 10.37 -7.33
C LEU A 71 -3.93 10.75 -7.47
N ILE A 72 -3.01 9.81 -7.20
CA ILE A 72 -1.58 10.06 -7.30
C ILE A 72 -1.16 10.09 -8.78
N GLU A 73 -1.56 9.09 -9.59
CA GLU A 73 -1.17 8.97 -11.00
C GLU A 73 -1.59 10.19 -11.81
N TYR A 74 -2.79 10.71 -11.55
CA TYR A 74 -3.30 11.91 -12.17
C TYR A 74 -2.37 13.13 -12.03
N ARG A 75 -1.59 13.15 -10.96
CA ARG A 75 -0.61 14.20 -10.68
C ARG A 75 0.80 13.82 -11.17
N SER A 76 1.22 12.58 -10.90
CA SER A 76 2.55 12.09 -11.27
C SER A 76 2.65 10.56 -11.22
N ARG A 77 2.92 9.94 -12.36
CA ARG A 77 3.24 8.50 -12.45
C ARG A 77 4.51 8.13 -11.68
N THR A 78 5.50 9.00 -11.71
CA THR A 78 6.75 8.78 -11.00
C THR A 78 6.53 8.70 -9.49
N VAL A 79 5.68 9.59 -8.94
CA VAL A 79 5.33 9.55 -7.51
C VAL A 79 4.54 8.29 -7.19
N LEU A 80 3.63 7.85 -8.06
CA LEU A 80 2.90 6.59 -7.85
C LEU A 80 3.86 5.39 -7.81
N TRP A 81 4.79 5.28 -8.77
CA TRP A 81 5.79 4.22 -8.77
C TRP A 81 6.68 4.25 -7.53
N ALA A 82 7.15 5.43 -7.14
CA ALA A 82 7.96 5.60 -5.94
C ALA A 82 7.19 5.18 -4.67
N ALA A 83 5.92 5.57 -4.55
CA ALA A 83 5.07 5.22 -3.42
C ALA A 83 4.77 3.72 -3.36
N LEU A 84 4.45 3.07 -4.50
CA LEU A 84 4.27 1.62 -4.57
C LEU A 84 5.55 0.88 -4.15
N SER A 85 6.68 1.27 -4.69
CA SER A 85 7.98 0.65 -4.36
C SER A 85 8.34 0.84 -2.89
N ALA A 86 8.18 2.04 -2.34
CA ALA A 86 8.45 2.31 -0.92
C ALA A 86 7.51 1.50 -0.02
N GLY A 87 6.23 1.38 -0.37
CA GLY A 87 5.26 0.57 0.35
C GLY A 87 5.64 -0.91 0.34
N ILE A 88 5.95 -1.48 -0.82
CA ILE A 88 6.41 -2.87 -0.94
C ILE A 88 7.67 -3.09 -0.10
N VAL A 89 8.67 -2.23 -0.24
CA VAL A 89 9.94 -2.38 0.50
C VAL A 89 9.73 -2.26 2.00
N SER A 90 8.99 -1.25 2.48
CA SER A 90 8.81 -1.03 3.92
C SER A 90 8.00 -2.15 4.58
N VAL A 91 6.94 -2.63 3.93
CA VAL A 91 6.14 -3.76 4.45
C VAL A 91 6.96 -5.05 4.42
N SER A 92 7.62 -5.36 3.30
CA SER A 92 8.44 -6.57 3.20
C SER A 92 9.64 -6.55 4.14
N ALA A 93 10.27 -5.39 4.36
CA ALA A 93 11.33 -5.24 5.34
C ALA A 93 10.85 -5.59 6.76
N LEU A 94 9.65 -5.12 7.15
CA LEU A 94 9.04 -5.52 8.42
C LEU A 94 8.80 -7.04 8.47
N LEU A 95 8.22 -7.62 7.41
CA LEU A 95 7.89 -9.04 7.34
C LEU A 95 9.11 -9.96 7.40
N LEU A 96 10.28 -9.49 6.98
CA LEU A 96 11.55 -10.22 7.07
C LEU A 96 12.16 -10.17 8.47
N THR A 97 11.65 -9.32 9.37
CA THR A 97 12.16 -9.28 10.75
C THR A 97 11.57 -10.41 11.58
N PRO A 98 12.30 -10.89 12.62
CA PRO A 98 11.76 -11.86 13.57
C PRO A 98 10.51 -11.37 14.32
N PHE A 99 10.26 -10.06 14.29
CA PHE A 99 9.09 -9.46 14.92
C PHE A 99 7.77 -9.87 14.25
N SER A 100 7.77 -10.14 12.93
CA SER A 100 6.53 -10.46 12.22
C SER A 100 5.94 -11.80 12.61
N GLN A 101 6.78 -12.81 12.90
CA GLN A 101 6.41 -14.19 13.23
C GLN A 101 5.41 -14.84 12.25
N LEU A 102 5.19 -14.23 11.07
CA LEU A 102 4.28 -14.74 10.04
C LEU A 102 5.01 -15.72 9.13
N GLU A 103 4.42 -16.89 8.94
CA GLU A 103 4.87 -17.84 7.94
C GLU A 103 4.56 -17.34 6.53
N TYR A 104 3.32 -16.86 6.34
CA TYR A 104 2.82 -16.33 5.07
C TYR A 104 2.14 -14.98 5.26
N TYR A 105 2.25 -14.14 4.23
CA TYR A 105 1.51 -12.88 4.14
C TYR A 105 0.99 -12.67 2.72
N CYS A 106 -0.23 -12.13 2.60
CA CYS A 106 -0.79 -11.68 1.32
C CYS A 106 -1.63 -10.42 1.50
N GLY A 107 -1.67 -9.60 0.45
CA GLY A 107 -2.53 -8.42 0.37
C GLY A 107 -1.80 -7.11 0.21
N LEU A 108 -2.46 -6.20 -0.50
CA LEU A 108 -1.92 -4.89 -0.84
C LEU A 108 -2.14 -3.84 0.26
N SER A 109 -2.93 -4.14 1.30
CA SER A 109 -3.42 -3.16 2.28
C SER A 109 -2.31 -2.37 2.99
N GLY A 110 -1.18 -3.01 3.30
CA GLY A 110 -0.01 -2.32 3.83
C GLY A 110 0.51 -1.25 2.85
N VAL A 111 0.68 -1.61 1.58
CA VAL A 111 1.11 -0.68 0.52
C VAL A 111 0.08 0.43 0.28
N LEU A 112 -1.22 0.12 0.40
CA LEU A 112 -2.28 1.13 0.28
C LEU A 112 -2.19 2.19 1.38
N ASN A 113 -1.67 1.88 2.57
CA ASN A 113 -1.42 2.89 3.60
C ASN A 113 -0.29 3.86 3.19
N THR A 114 0.72 3.39 2.42
CA THR A 114 1.71 4.27 1.79
C THR A 114 1.04 5.22 0.79
N LEU A 115 0.23 4.67 -0.12
CA LEU A 115 -0.48 5.47 -1.12
C LEU A 115 -1.44 6.47 -0.46
N LEU A 116 -2.14 6.06 0.60
CA LEU A 116 -3.07 6.91 1.33
C LEU A 116 -2.36 8.15 1.91
N LEU A 117 -1.23 7.95 2.60
CA LEU A 117 -0.48 9.06 3.18
C LEU A 117 0.07 10.01 2.10
N VAL A 118 0.59 9.46 1.00
CA VAL A 118 1.08 10.26 -0.14
C VAL A 118 -0.07 11.02 -0.80
N ALA A 119 -1.23 10.38 -1.03
CA ALA A 119 -2.40 11.04 -1.60
C ALA A 119 -2.91 12.19 -0.69
N LEU A 120 -3.03 11.94 0.62
CA LEU A 120 -3.43 12.96 1.59
C LEU A 120 -2.47 14.15 1.60
N TRP A 121 -1.16 13.91 1.56
CA TRP A 121 -0.15 14.96 1.47
C TRP A 121 -0.26 15.75 0.18
N LEU A 122 -0.44 15.10 -0.97
CA LEU A 122 -0.65 15.77 -2.26
C LEU A 122 -1.91 16.64 -2.23
N GLU A 123 -3.02 16.10 -1.73
CA GLU A 123 -4.27 16.87 -1.61
C GLU A 123 -4.12 18.06 -0.65
N TRP A 124 -3.48 17.87 0.51
CA TRP A 124 -3.18 18.96 1.42
C TRP A 124 -2.42 20.11 0.78
N ARG A 125 -1.43 19.76 -0.05
CA ARG A 125 -0.63 20.79 -0.74
C ARG A 125 -1.45 21.66 -1.68
N PHE A 126 -2.46 21.09 -2.33
CA PHE A 126 -3.29 21.79 -3.30
C PHE A 126 -4.48 22.51 -2.68
N THR A 127 -5.14 21.89 -1.71
CA THR A 127 -6.42 22.40 -1.17
C THR A 127 -6.25 23.15 0.13
N ARG A 128 -5.22 22.84 0.93
CA ARG A 128 -5.06 23.32 2.31
C ARG A 128 -6.30 23.10 3.17
N SER A 129 -7.11 22.13 2.82
CA SER A 129 -8.36 21.83 3.50
C SER A 129 -8.12 21.17 4.85
N TRP A 130 -8.74 21.71 5.91
CA TRP A 130 -8.68 21.11 7.25
C TRP A 130 -9.25 19.68 7.28
N LEU A 131 -10.14 19.32 6.35
CA LEU A 131 -10.67 17.95 6.22
C LEU A 131 -9.54 16.93 6.00
N ILE A 132 -8.47 17.29 5.30
CA ILE A 132 -7.34 16.40 5.10
C ILE A 132 -6.64 16.09 6.42
N ILE A 133 -6.53 17.06 7.31
CA ILE A 133 -5.97 16.86 8.66
C ILE A 133 -6.85 15.88 9.44
N VAL A 134 -8.17 16.09 9.42
CA VAL A 134 -9.13 15.20 10.10
C VAL A 134 -9.03 13.77 9.58
N VAL A 135 -9.00 13.59 8.25
CA VAL A 135 -8.83 12.26 7.64
C VAL A 135 -7.50 11.63 8.06
N THR A 136 -6.41 12.40 8.03
CA THR A 136 -5.08 11.90 8.45
C THR A 136 -5.09 11.47 9.92
N CYS A 137 -5.67 12.26 10.81
CA CYS A 137 -5.84 11.86 12.21
C CYS A 137 -6.70 10.60 12.35
N GLY A 138 -7.78 10.49 11.58
CA GLY A 138 -8.63 9.30 11.54
C GLY A 138 -7.86 8.04 11.11
N VAL A 139 -6.98 8.15 10.11
CA VAL A 139 -6.11 7.04 9.66
C VAL A 139 -5.17 6.61 10.78
N ILE A 140 -4.55 7.57 11.48
CA ILE A 140 -3.65 7.26 12.60
C ILE A 140 -4.42 6.55 13.72
N VAL A 141 -5.56 7.10 14.15
CA VAL A 141 -6.40 6.50 15.20
C VAL A 141 -6.84 5.10 14.80
N LYS A 142 -7.34 4.90 13.56
CA LYS A 142 -7.70 3.58 13.02
C LYS A 142 -6.52 2.61 13.15
N THR A 143 -5.33 3.00 12.69
CA THR A 143 -4.16 2.12 12.70
C THR A 143 -3.74 1.76 14.14
N VAL A 144 -3.79 2.72 15.07
CA VAL A 144 -3.51 2.47 16.49
C VAL A 144 -4.49 1.45 17.08
N ILE A 145 -5.79 1.59 16.79
CA ILE A 145 -6.81 0.64 17.28
C ILE A 145 -6.56 -0.75 16.67
N GLU A 146 -6.31 -0.85 15.38
CA GLU A 146 -6.03 -2.13 14.70
C GLU A 146 -4.82 -2.85 15.29
N VAL A 147 -3.73 -2.10 15.57
CA VAL A 147 -2.52 -2.66 16.20
C VAL A 147 -2.80 -3.10 17.65
N SER A 148 -3.55 -2.28 18.41
CA SER A 148 -3.81 -2.58 19.83
C SER A 148 -4.76 -3.75 20.03
N GLN A 149 -5.70 -3.97 19.09
CA GLN A 149 -6.72 -5.00 19.20
C GLN A 149 -6.44 -6.25 18.34
N GLY A 150 -5.48 -6.18 17.42
CA GLY A 150 -5.17 -7.27 16.50
C GLY A 150 -6.28 -7.60 15.50
N VAL A 151 -7.15 -6.62 15.20
CA VAL A 151 -8.31 -6.78 14.31
C VAL A 151 -8.32 -5.76 13.19
N SER A 152 -9.01 -6.07 12.09
CA SER A 152 -9.32 -5.08 11.05
C SER A 152 -10.68 -4.44 11.35
N ILE A 153 -10.75 -3.10 11.38
CA ILE A 153 -11.97 -2.37 11.77
C ILE A 153 -13.00 -2.33 10.62
N LEU A 154 -12.55 -2.27 9.38
CA LEU A 154 -13.43 -2.01 8.24
C LEU A 154 -13.70 -3.23 7.36
N THR A 155 -13.01 -4.33 7.58
CA THR A 155 -13.11 -5.51 6.71
C THR A 155 -13.18 -6.79 7.51
N HIS A 156 -14.14 -7.65 7.17
CA HIS A 156 -14.22 -9.03 7.68
C HIS A 156 -13.63 -9.93 6.60
N ILE A 157 -12.31 -10.16 6.66
CA ILE A 157 -11.60 -11.04 5.74
C ILE A 157 -11.32 -12.38 6.43
N SER A 158 -11.27 -13.46 5.65
CA SER A 158 -11.00 -14.81 6.16
C SER A 158 -9.54 -14.98 6.62
N TRP A 159 -8.63 -14.12 6.18
CA TRP A 159 -7.22 -14.10 6.55
C TRP A 159 -6.99 -13.24 7.79
N PRO A 160 -6.19 -13.70 8.77
CA PRO A 160 -5.88 -12.88 9.95
C PRO A 160 -5.21 -11.55 9.53
N PRO A 161 -5.80 -10.41 9.93
CA PRO A 161 -5.21 -9.12 9.59
C PRO A 161 -3.88 -8.90 10.33
N TYR A 162 -2.87 -8.43 9.61
CA TYR A 162 -1.58 -8.06 10.21
C TYR A 162 -1.46 -6.54 10.23
N ALA A 163 -1.98 -5.91 11.27
CA ALA A 163 -2.08 -4.45 11.41
C ALA A 163 -0.70 -3.75 11.36
N TRP A 164 0.37 -4.41 11.74
CA TRP A 164 1.74 -3.88 11.63
C TRP A 164 2.18 -3.61 10.20
N SER A 165 1.60 -4.31 9.21
CA SER A 165 1.84 -3.99 7.79
C SER A 165 1.30 -2.61 7.42
N HIS A 166 0.21 -2.15 8.06
CA HIS A 166 -0.32 -0.80 7.87
C HIS A 166 0.63 0.26 8.43
N VAL A 167 1.22 0.01 9.61
CA VAL A 167 2.26 0.89 10.19
C VAL A 167 3.47 0.98 9.28
N ALA A 168 3.98 -0.16 8.81
CA ALA A 168 5.12 -0.18 7.89
C ALA A 168 4.80 0.59 6.59
N GLY A 169 3.58 0.45 6.07
CA GLY A 169 3.12 1.22 4.93
C GLY A 169 3.11 2.73 5.18
N LEU A 170 2.63 3.17 6.37
CA LEU A 170 2.68 4.59 6.75
C LEU A 170 4.13 5.11 6.82
N VAL A 171 5.08 4.31 7.32
CA VAL A 171 6.51 4.65 7.32
C VAL A 171 7.01 4.84 5.88
N GLY A 172 6.69 3.93 4.96
CA GLY A 172 6.99 4.08 3.54
C GLY A 172 6.42 5.37 2.95
N GLY A 173 5.20 5.72 3.33
CA GLY A 173 4.55 6.96 2.92
C GLY A 173 5.26 8.22 3.45
N LEU A 174 5.69 8.21 4.71
CA LEU A 174 6.46 9.31 5.30
C LEU A 174 7.79 9.55 4.57
N ILE A 175 8.47 8.48 4.16
CA ILE A 175 9.72 8.58 3.38
C ILE A 175 9.45 9.30 2.06
N ILE A 176 8.41 8.91 1.31
CA ILE A 176 8.07 9.55 0.04
C ILE A 176 7.66 11.01 0.24
N VAL A 177 6.84 11.29 1.24
CA VAL A 177 6.44 12.68 1.58
C VAL A 177 7.66 13.55 1.91
N TRP A 178 8.61 13.00 2.66
CA TRP A 178 9.85 13.72 3.01
C TRP A 178 10.71 14.01 1.77
N VAL A 179 10.94 13.01 0.91
CA VAL A 179 11.71 13.18 -0.34
C VAL A 179 11.06 14.23 -1.24
N GLN A 180 9.76 14.07 -1.49
CA GLN A 180 9.02 14.99 -2.37
C GLN A 180 8.95 16.41 -1.81
N SER A 181 8.88 16.59 -0.49
CA SER A 181 8.90 17.92 0.13
C SER A 181 10.25 18.62 -0.04
N ARG A 182 11.35 17.87 -0.02
CA ARG A 182 12.71 18.41 -0.28
C ARG A 182 12.89 18.84 -1.73
N GLU A 183 12.51 18.00 -2.69
CA GLU A 183 12.58 18.34 -4.11
C GLU A 183 11.81 19.62 -4.44
N TYR A 184 10.65 19.78 -3.83
CA TYR A 184 9.83 20.97 -4.03
C TYR A 184 10.47 22.25 -3.46
N GLN A 185 11.10 22.18 -2.28
CA GLN A 185 11.79 23.33 -1.69
C GLN A 185 12.99 23.78 -2.55
N ILE A 186 13.67 22.83 -3.21
CA ILE A 186 14.79 23.13 -4.10
C ILE A 186 14.30 23.85 -5.37
N GLN A 187 13.17 23.42 -5.93
CA GLN A 187 12.60 24.04 -7.14
C GLN A 187 11.96 25.42 -6.89
N ALA A 188 11.63 25.75 -5.65
CA ALA A 188 11.03 27.02 -5.25
C ALA A 188 12.06 28.11 -4.90
N ARG A 189 13.34 27.79 -4.91
CA ARG A 189 14.47 28.70 -4.72
C ARG A 189 15.06 29.13 -6.04
#